data_eacbcfc944d8cb0e7dc369e0f04e20cb
#
_entry.id   eacbcfc944d8cb0e7dc369e0f04e20cb
#
_cell.length_a   1.000
_cell.length_b   1.000
_cell.length_c   1.000
_cell.angle_alpha   90.00
_cell.angle_beta   90.00
_cell.angle_gamma   90.00
#
_symmetry.space_group_name_H-M   'P 1'
#
loop_
_entity.id
_entity.type
_entity.pdbx_description
1 polymer ?
#
loop_
_entity_poly.entity_id
_entity_poly.type
_entity_poly.pdbx_seq_one_letter_code
_entity_poly.pdbx_strand_id
1 'polypeptide(L)'
;MILVAIPAMFLAPAMFFLIPILGIISFIVSIVLVYKLVERRNSHFKRQVFLMEDTINSLRKIAEEKKVSVETELSLCERTLREARTEETEKNAVLWAILSAIIFIATWYVYYFLMKDFYKHERREDGFWEDVSKIFGKLGVSFTPPRRMNPIPDRSFILYLILSIITLGIFGIYWLYVLIKDPNEHFRHHAQIDEELLATVEKAFAAS
;
A
#
# COMPACT_ATOMS: atom_id res chain seq x y z
N MET A 1 25.43 49.43 -17.30
CA MET A 1 26.18 48.30 -16.70
C MET A 1 26.20 48.26 -15.20
N ILE A 2 26.18 49.38 -14.47
CA ILE A 2 26.24 49.42 -12.98
C ILE A 2 24.92 48.97 -12.34
N LEU A 3 23.77 49.21 -12.93
CA LEU A 3 22.43 48.88 -12.34
C LEU A 3 22.12 47.37 -12.29
N VAL A 4 22.80 46.51 -13.11
CA VAL A 4 22.64 45.06 -13.12
C VAL A 4 23.61 44.37 -12.15
N ALA A 5 24.70 45.01 -11.79
CA ALA A 5 25.72 44.44 -10.91
C ALA A 5 25.31 44.48 -9.40
N ILE A 6 24.51 45.47 -9.00
CA ILE A 6 24.07 45.61 -7.58
C ILE A 6 23.18 44.46 -7.13
N PRO A 7 22.14 44.03 -7.88
CA PRO A 7 21.33 42.85 -7.47
C PRO A 7 22.15 41.55 -7.43
N ALA A 8 23.09 41.35 -8.37
CA ALA A 8 23.92 40.14 -8.39
C ALA A 8 24.85 40.02 -7.17
N MET A 9 25.36 41.17 -6.67
CA MET A 9 26.26 41.23 -5.51
C MET A 9 25.56 40.86 -4.19
N PHE A 10 24.25 41.05 -4.10
CA PHE A 10 23.44 40.65 -2.92
C PHE A 10 22.80 39.25 -3.11
N LEU A 11 22.51 38.86 -4.32
CA LEU A 11 21.91 37.53 -4.61
C LEU A 11 22.90 36.36 -4.42
N ALA A 12 24.17 36.54 -4.78
CA ALA A 12 25.17 35.47 -4.69
C ALA A 12 25.43 35.03 -3.22
N PRO A 13 25.62 35.94 -2.23
CA PRO A 13 25.74 35.51 -0.84
C PRO A 13 24.46 34.88 -0.27
N ALA A 14 23.29 35.41 -0.64
CA ALA A 14 22.01 34.85 -0.21
C ALA A 14 21.82 33.42 -0.75
N MET A 15 22.15 33.17 -2.01
CA MET A 15 22.13 31.85 -2.63
C MET A 15 23.11 30.87 -1.95
N PHE A 16 24.29 31.36 -1.57
CA PHE A 16 25.30 30.55 -0.86
C PHE A 16 24.80 29.98 0.46
N PHE A 17 23.97 30.72 1.20
CA PHE A 17 23.36 30.24 2.44
C PHE A 17 22.04 29.47 2.20
N LEU A 18 21.24 29.86 1.21
CA LEU A 18 19.94 29.24 0.94
C LEU A 18 20.07 27.83 0.40
N ILE A 19 21.02 27.55 -0.51
CA ILE A 19 21.19 26.23 -1.11
C ILE A 19 21.48 25.15 -0.07
N PRO A 20 22.44 25.32 0.85
CA PRO A 20 22.68 24.34 1.92
C PRO A 20 21.47 24.12 2.84
N ILE A 21 20.75 25.20 3.20
CA ILE A 21 19.55 25.10 4.05
C ILE A 21 18.46 24.30 3.34
N LEU A 22 18.17 24.60 2.08
CA LEU A 22 17.21 23.84 1.27
C LEU A 22 17.65 22.39 1.09
N GLY A 23 18.96 22.14 0.96
CA GLY A 23 19.52 20.78 0.90
C GLY A 23 19.26 19.99 2.19
N ILE A 24 19.48 20.60 3.35
CA ILE A 24 19.20 19.98 4.65
C ILE A 24 17.70 19.70 4.81
N ILE A 25 16.86 20.67 4.48
CA ILE A 25 15.39 20.50 4.55
C ILE A 25 14.96 19.35 3.63
N SER A 26 15.41 19.32 2.38
CA SER A 26 15.09 18.27 1.42
C SER A 26 15.55 16.90 1.91
N PHE A 27 16.73 16.82 2.53
CA PHE A 27 17.27 15.60 3.12
C PHE A 27 16.36 15.08 4.25
N ILE A 28 15.98 15.95 5.19
CA ILE A 28 15.08 15.59 6.30
C ILE A 28 13.71 15.17 5.76
N VAL A 29 13.15 15.92 4.82
CA VAL A 29 11.86 15.60 4.20
C VAL A 29 11.91 14.23 3.51
N SER A 30 13.01 13.89 2.81
CA SER A 30 13.15 12.59 2.15
C SER A 30 13.19 11.43 3.14
N ILE A 31 13.89 11.57 4.27
CA ILE A 31 13.91 10.56 5.35
C ILE A 31 12.50 10.34 5.90
N VAL A 32 11.81 11.42 6.27
CA VAL A 32 10.45 11.34 6.82
C VAL A 32 9.48 10.73 5.81
N LEU A 33 9.61 11.10 4.55
CA LEU A 33 8.76 10.58 3.48
C LEU A 33 8.93 9.08 3.29
N VAL A 34 10.16 8.60 3.14
CA VAL A 34 10.46 7.16 2.99
C VAL A 34 9.97 6.39 4.21
N TYR A 35 10.28 6.88 5.42
CA TYR A 35 9.77 6.28 6.66
C TYR A 35 8.25 6.14 6.62
N LYS A 36 7.52 7.20 6.32
CA LYS A 36 6.05 7.21 6.28
C LYS A 36 5.47 6.29 5.20
N LEU A 37 6.09 6.20 4.03
CA LEU A 37 5.65 5.30 2.97
C LEU A 37 5.80 3.84 3.37
N VAL A 38 6.94 3.45 3.95
CA VAL A 38 7.18 2.08 4.40
C VAL A 38 6.30 1.72 5.59
N GLU A 39 6.19 2.62 6.58
CA GLU A 39 5.35 2.42 7.77
C GLU A 39 3.87 2.26 7.39
N ARG A 40 3.38 3.07 6.46
CA ARG A 40 2.00 2.98 5.96
C ARG A 40 1.72 1.62 5.28
N ARG A 41 2.68 1.12 4.49
CA ARG A 41 2.61 -0.23 3.91
C ARG A 41 2.54 -1.30 4.99
N ASN A 42 3.45 -1.26 5.98
CA ASN A 42 3.52 -2.23 7.06
C ASN A 42 2.24 -2.25 7.89
N SER A 43 1.78 -1.08 8.33
CA SER A 43 0.57 -0.94 9.15
C SER A 43 -0.68 -1.46 8.43
N HIS A 44 -0.78 -1.20 7.11
CA HIS A 44 -1.90 -1.69 6.32
C HIS A 44 -1.86 -3.21 6.19
N PHE A 45 -0.73 -3.80 5.78
CA PHE A 45 -0.61 -5.25 5.58
C PHE A 45 -0.85 -6.02 6.88
N LYS A 46 -0.29 -5.53 7.99
CA LYS A 46 -0.54 -6.12 9.32
C LYS A 46 -2.03 -6.12 9.67
N ARG A 47 -2.72 -5.00 9.44
CA ARG A 47 -4.17 -4.90 9.69
C ARG A 47 -4.97 -5.86 8.80
N GLN A 48 -4.58 -6.01 7.53
CA GLN A 48 -5.27 -6.92 6.61
C GLN A 48 -5.09 -8.39 6.99
N VAL A 49 -3.92 -8.79 7.46
CA VAL A 49 -3.70 -10.16 7.98
C VAL A 49 -4.65 -10.45 9.16
N PHE A 50 -4.83 -9.51 10.10
CA PHE A 50 -5.79 -9.68 11.19
C PHE A 50 -7.24 -9.73 10.70
N LEU A 51 -7.61 -8.85 9.78
CA LEU A 51 -8.97 -8.86 9.20
C LEU A 51 -9.29 -10.18 8.50
N MET A 52 -8.35 -10.73 7.70
CA MET A 52 -8.51 -12.04 7.06
C MET A 52 -8.68 -13.15 8.09
N GLU A 53 -7.88 -13.14 9.16
CA GLU A 53 -7.96 -14.14 10.24
C GLU A 53 -9.29 -14.08 10.97
N ASP A 54 -9.74 -12.87 11.36
CA ASP A 54 -11.01 -12.67 12.03
C ASP A 54 -12.20 -13.05 11.14
N THR A 55 -12.10 -12.75 9.84
CA THR A 55 -13.11 -13.15 8.84
C THR A 55 -13.22 -14.66 8.75
N ILE A 56 -12.10 -15.39 8.61
CA ILE A 56 -12.08 -16.85 8.55
C ILE A 56 -12.70 -17.45 9.83
N ASN A 57 -12.32 -16.94 11.00
CA ASN A 57 -12.84 -17.44 12.28
C ASN A 57 -14.34 -17.19 12.43
N SER A 58 -14.84 -16.04 12.03
CA SER A 58 -16.27 -15.71 12.03
C SER A 58 -17.05 -16.61 11.09
N LEU A 59 -16.56 -16.81 9.87
CA LEU A 59 -17.21 -17.68 8.88
C LEU A 59 -17.26 -19.14 9.33
N ARG A 60 -16.18 -19.63 9.94
CA ARG A 60 -16.15 -20.99 10.51
C ARG A 60 -17.22 -21.16 11.58
N LYS A 61 -17.33 -20.22 12.52
CA LYS A 61 -18.33 -20.25 13.60
C LYS A 61 -19.75 -20.22 13.05
N ILE A 62 -20.06 -19.35 12.11
CA ILE A 62 -21.38 -19.28 11.47
C ILE A 62 -21.71 -20.60 10.75
N ALA A 63 -20.73 -21.18 10.04
CA ALA A 63 -20.91 -22.44 9.31
C ALA A 63 -21.20 -23.63 10.25
N GLU A 64 -20.52 -23.68 11.42
CA GLU A 64 -20.76 -24.66 12.47
C GLU A 64 -22.19 -24.53 13.07
N GLU A 65 -22.62 -23.32 13.41
CA GLU A 65 -23.95 -23.03 13.93
C GLU A 65 -25.07 -23.43 12.95
N LYS A 66 -24.86 -23.08 11.65
CA LYS A 66 -25.79 -23.43 10.56
C LYS A 66 -25.68 -24.87 10.08
N LYS A 67 -24.68 -25.63 10.53
CA LYS A 67 -24.35 -27.00 10.07
C LYS A 67 -24.13 -27.08 8.55
N VAL A 68 -23.52 -26.06 7.98
CA VAL A 68 -23.18 -25.97 6.54
C VAL A 68 -21.71 -26.28 6.32
N SER A 69 -21.39 -27.19 5.40
CA SER A 69 -20.00 -27.50 5.05
C SER A 69 -19.42 -26.46 4.10
N VAL A 70 -18.34 -25.78 4.55
CA VAL A 70 -17.59 -24.74 3.80
C VAL A 70 -16.08 -25.00 3.86
N GLU A 71 -15.66 -26.21 4.21
CA GLU A 71 -14.26 -26.58 4.46
C GLU A 71 -13.34 -26.29 3.26
N THR A 72 -13.82 -26.53 2.04
CA THR A 72 -13.03 -26.31 0.81
C THR A 72 -12.70 -24.83 0.66
N GLU A 73 -13.70 -23.95 0.79
CA GLU A 73 -13.53 -22.51 0.63
C GLU A 73 -12.73 -21.93 1.78
N LEU A 74 -12.98 -22.39 3.02
CA LEU A 74 -12.17 -21.99 4.18
C LEU A 74 -10.70 -22.34 3.99
N SER A 75 -10.40 -23.53 3.45
CA SER A 75 -9.01 -23.93 3.19
C SER A 75 -8.32 -23.03 2.16
N LEU A 76 -9.05 -22.50 1.15
CA LEU A 76 -8.54 -21.53 0.19
C LEU A 76 -8.25 -20.18 0.89
N CYS A 77 -9.19 -19.68 1.71
CA CYS A 77 -8.97 -18.47 2.51
C CYS A 77 -7.77 -18.60 3.45
N GLU A 78 -7.62 -19.75 4.13
CA GLU A 78 -6.47 -20.02 4.99
C GLU A 78 -5.14 -20.09 4.21
N ARG A 79 -5.17 -20.63 2.99
CA ARG A 79 -3.99 -20.62 2.11
C ARG A 79 -3.59 -19.19 1.78
N THR A 80 -4.54 -18.35 1.39
CA THR A 80 -4.30 -16.94 1.09
C THR A 80 -3.77 -16.20 2.31
N LEU A 81 -4.29 -16.46 3.51
CA LEU A 81 -3.78 -15.90 4.77
C LEU A 81 -2.33 -16.34 5.04
N ARG A 82 -1.98 -17.61 4.82
CA ARG A 82 -0.59 -18.10 4.96
C ARG A 82 0.35 -17.43 3.96
N GLU A 83 -0.08 -17.26 2.71
CA GLU A 83 0.69 -16.54 1.68
C GLU A 83 0.91 -15.07 2.09
N ALA A 84 -0.12 -14.38 2.60
CA ALA A 84 0.00 -13.01 3.12
C ALA A 84 1.02 -12.94 4.27
N ARG A 85 0.95 -13.83 5.25
CA ARG A 85 1.88 -13.87 6.38
C ARG A 85 3.35 -14.12 5.99
N THR A 86 3.59 -14.85 4.90
CA THR A 86 4.95 -15.17 4.45
C THR A 86 5.54 -14.15 3.50
N GLU A 87 4.72 -13.57 2.61
CA GLU A 87 5.22 -12.65 1.59
C GLU A 87 5.12 -11.16 2.00
N GLU A 88 4.17 -10.82 2.86
CA GLU A 88 3.92 -9.44 3.28
C GLU A 88 4.61 -9.07 4.59
N THR A 89 5.78 -9.65 4.82
CA THR A 89 6.58 -9.40 6.02
C THR A 89 6.87 -7.92 6.24
N GLU A 90 6.96 -7.53 7.52
CA GLU A 90 7.27 -6.17 7.92
C GLU A 90 8.67 -5.75 7.44
N LYS A 91 8.77 -4.56 6.86
CA LYS A 91 10.03 -3.96 6.43
C LYS A 91 10.44 -2.90 7.45
N ASN A 92 11.69 -2.92 7.90
CA ASN A 92 12.18 -1.94 8.86
C ASN A 92 12.17 -0.53 8.26
N ALA A 93 11.14 0.28 8.57
CA ALA A 93 10.93 1.61 8.02
C ALA A 93 12.07 2.59 8.37
N VAL A 94 12.62 2.49 9.59
CA VAL A 94 13.74 3.33 10.03
C VAL A 94 14.99 3.01 9.23
N LEU A 95 15.32 1.72 9.08
CA LEU A 95 16.47 1.26 8.31
C LEU A 95 16.39 1.75 6.85
N TRP A 96 15.25 1.55 6.20
CA TRP A 96 15.07 1.97 4.80
C TRP A 96 15.09 3.48 4.63
N ALA A 97 14.56 4.25 5.58
CA ALA A 97 14.63 5.71 5.57
C ALA A 97 16.08 6.21 5.66
N ILE A 98 16.88 5.65 6.57
CA ILE A 98 18.30 6.00 6.73
C ILE A 98 19.12 5.56 5.50
N LEU A 99 18.94 4.31 5.03
CA LEU A 99 19.64 3.83 3.85
C LEU A 99 19.34 4.66 2.60
N SER A 100 18.09 5.04 2.39
CA SER A 100 17.68 5.89 1.25
C SER A 100 18.29 7.28 1.31
N ALA A 101 18.54 7.80 2.49
CA ALA A 101 19.18 9.10 2.67
C ALA A 101 20.69 9.07 2.40
N ILE A 102 21.35 7.96 2.71
CA ILE A 102 22.82 7.81 2.57
C ILE A 102 23.17 7.21 1.20
N ILE A 103 22.39 6.24 0.74
CA ILE A 103 22.66 5.43 -0.45
C ILE A 103 21.55 5.67 -1.47
N PHE A 104 21.80 6.49 -2.49
CA PHE A 104 20.80 6.86 -3.50
C PHE A 104 20.09 5.66 -4.15
N ILE A 105 20.82 4.56 -4.43
CA ILE A 105 20.25 3.33 -5.00
C ILE A 105 19.22 2.69 -4.06
N ALA A 106 19.34 2.86 -2.74
CA ALA A 106 18.36 2.32 -1.79
C ALA A 106 16.95 2.94 -1.97
N THR A 107 16.87 4.22 -2.37
CA THR A 107 15.60 4.87 -2.70
C THR A 107 14.88 4.16 -3.87
N TRP A 108 15.63 3.77 -4.90
CA TRP A 108 15.07 3.03 -6.04
C TRP A 108 14.54 1.67 -5.63
N TYR A 109 15.23 0.99 -4.72
CA TYR A 109 14.77 -0.29 -4.20
C TYR A 109 13.52 -0.13 -3.32
N VAL A 110 13.45 0.93 -2.50
CA VAL A 110 12.21 1.27 -1.75
C VAL A 110 11.04 1.50 -2.72
N TYR A 111 11.25 2.27 -3.76
CA TYR A 111 10.20 2.52 -4.76
C TYR A 111 9.78 1.24 -5.49
N TYR A 112 10.74 0.36 -5.79
CA TYR A 112 10.48 -0.95 -6.38
C TYR A 112 9.56 -1.79 -5.49
N PHE A 113 9.93 -2.03 -4.25
CA PHE A 113 9.14 -2.90 -3.40
C PHE A 113 7.79 -2.26 -3.03
N LEU A 114 7.69 -0.96 -2.79
CA LEU A 114 6.41 -0.30 -2.54
C LEU A 114 5.43 -0.49 -3.71
N MET A 115 5.93 -0.34 -4.94
CA MET A 115 5.12 -0.51 -6.15
C MET A 115 4.66 -1.96 -6.34
N LYS A 116 5.56 -2.92 -6.15
CA LYS A 116 5.27 -4.34 -6.37
C LYS A 116 4.51 -4.99 -5.21
N ASP A 117 4.80 -4.60 -3.97
CA ASP A 117 4.13 -5.16 -2.81
C ASP A 117 2.63 -4.81 -2.81
N PHE A 118 2.26 -3.56 -3.06
CA PHE A 118 0.85 -3.16 -3.15
C PHE A 118 0.12 -3.82 -4.32
N TYR A 119 0.77 -3.95 -5.48
CA TYR A 119 0.18 -4.67 -6.62
C TYR A 119 -0.12 -6.14 -6.28
N LYS A 120 0.84 -6.87 -5.70
CA LYS A 120 0.69 -8.27 -5.31
C LYS A 120 -0.35 -8.44 -4.19
N HIS A 121 -0.30 -7.56 -3.20
CA HIS A 121 -1.24 -7.54 -2.09
C HIS A 121 -2.68 -7.41 -2.58
N GLU A 122 -2.96 -6.43 -3.44
CA GLU A 122 -4.28 -6.23 -4.02
C GLU A 122 -4.80 -7.47 -4.76
N ARG A 123 -3.94 -8.14 -5.56
CA ARG A 123 -4.32 -9.36 -6.27
C ARG A 123 -4.64 -10.53 -5.34
N ARG A 124 -3.90 -10.63 -4.25
CA ARG A 124 -4.15 -11.66 -3.23
C ARG A 124 -5.48 -11.41 -2.53
N GLU A 125 -5.77 -10.18 -2.18
CA GLU A 125 -7.03 -9.81 -1.56
C GLU A 125 -8.24 -10.03 -2.47
N ASP A 126 -8.14 -9.70 -3.74
CA ASP A 126 -9.24 -9.96 -4.70
C ASP A 126 -9.64 -11.45 -4.68
N GLY A 127 -8.65 -12.36 -4.67
CA GLY A 127 -8.90 -13.80 -4.53
C GLY A 127 -9.52 -14.19 -3.19
N PHE A 128 -9.04 -13.59 -2.09
CA PHE A 128 -9.60 -13.85 -0.76
C PHE A 128 -11.07 -13.45 -0.67
N TRP A 129 -11.43 -12.26 -1.11
CA TRP A 129 -12.81 -11.77 -1.07
C TRP A 129 -13.74 -12.55 -2.00
N GLU A 130 -13.23 -13.07 -3.12
CA GLU A 130 -13.99 -13.98 -3.98
C GLU A 130 -14.35 -15.28 -3.23
N ASP A 131 -13.41 -15.89 -2.52
CA ASP A 131 -13.66 -17.11 -1.76
C ASP A 131 -14.57 -16.84 -0.55
N VAL A 132 -14.42 -15.73 0.15
CA VAL A 132 -15.35 -15.27 1.20
C VAL A 132 -16.77 -15.12 0.67
N SER A 133 -16.93 -14.55 -0.54
CA SER A 133 -18.25 -14.42 -1.19
C SER A 133 -18.92 -15.77 -1.43
N LYS A 134 -18.14 -16.79 -1.87
CA LYS A 134 -18.65 -18.16 -2.05
C LYS A 134 -19.12 -18.78 -0.74
N ILE A 135 -18.38 -18.55 0.37
CA ILE A 135 -18.76 -19.05 1.70
C ILE A 135 -20.10 -18.42 2.13
N PHE A 136 -20.22 -17.09 2.06
CA PHE A 136 -21.47 -16.42 2.40
C PHE A 136 -22.66 -16.92 1.55
N GLY A 137 -22.44 -17.16 0.26
CA GLY A 137 -23.44 -17.76 -0.62
C GLY A 137 -23.94 -19.13 -0.12
N LYS A 138 -23.04 -20.00 0.33
CA LYS A 138 -23.40 -21.30 0.94
C LYS A 138 -24.14 -21.14 2.27
N LEU A 139 -23.82 -20.09 3.04
CA LEU A 139 -24.49 -19.78 4.31
C LEU A 139 -25.86 -19.11 4.13
N GLY A 140 -26.30 -18.91 2.87
CA GLY A 140 -27.60 -18.31 2.54
C GLY A 140 -27.64 -16.78 2.65
N VAL A 141 -26.46 -16.13 2.70
CA VAL A 141 -26.34 -14.66 2.76
C VAL A 141 -25.55 -14.18 1.54
N SER A 142 -26.03 -13.11 0.91
CA SER A 142 -25.29 -12.52 -0.22
C SER A 142 -24.24 -11.54 0.29
N PHE A 143 -22.98 -11.79 -0.05
CA PHE A 143 -21.87 -10.85 0.08
C PHE A 143 -21.29 -10.61 -1.31
N THR A 144 -21.30 -9.38 -1.74
CA THR A 144 -20.70 -8.99 -3.03
C THR A 144 -19.65 -7.93 -2.76
N PRO A 145 -18.35 -8.28 -2.81
CA PRO A 145 -17.30 -7.29 -2.60
C PRO A 145 -17.50 -6.10 -3.55
N PRO A 146 -17.39 -4.86 -3.06
CA PRO A 146 -17.49 -3.67 -3.90
C PRO A 146 -16.52 -3.77 -5.09
N ARG A 147 -16.98 -3.36 -6.27
CA ARG A 147 -16.12 -3.39 -7.46
C ARG A 147 -15.01 -2.35 -7.33
N ARG A 148 -13.78 -2.80 -7.52
CA ARG A 148 -12.61 -1.91 -7.53
C ARG A 148 -12.64 -1.04 -8.79
N MET A 149 -12.74 0.29 -8.61
CA MET A 149 -12.82 1.23 -9.71
C MET A 149 -11.46 1.49 -10.37
N ASN A 150 -10.40 1.54 -9.58
CA ASN A 150 -9.04 1.85 -10.02
C ASN A 150 -8.06 0.80 -9.47
N PRO A 151 -7.98 -0.39 -10.09
CA PRO A 151 -7.03 -1.40 -9.65
C PRO A 151 -5.58 -0.92 -9.86
N ILE A 152 -4.69 -1.29 -8.95
CA ILE A 152 -3.27 -0.99 -9.05
C ILE A 152 -2.69 -1.74 -10.27
N PRO A 153 -2.18 -1.04 -11.31
CA PRO A 153 -1.64 -1.70 -12.48
C PRO A 153 -0.23 -2.27 -12.21
N ASP A 154 0.11 -3.34 -12.92
CA ASP A 154 1.48 -3.87 -12.90
C ASP A 154 2.42 -2.97 -13.69
N ARG A 155 3.04 -2.01 -12.97
CA ARG A 155 3.97 -1.07 -13.59
C ARG A 155 5.36 -1.64 -13.72
N SER A 156 6.01 -1.36 -14.84
CA SER A 156 7.40 -1.74 -15.06
C SER A 156 8.35 -0.84 -14.26
N PHE A 157 9.02 -1.40 -13.28
CA PHE A 157 10.08 -0.71 -12.53
C PHE A 157 11.19 -0.18 -13.45
N ILE A 158 11.62 -1.02 -14.40
CA ILE A 158 12.69 -0.65 -15.34
C ILE A 158 12.31 0.57 -16.19
N LEU A 159 11.06 0.61 -16.67
CA LEU A 159 10.59 1.77 -17.44
C LEU A 159 10.60 3.04 -16.58
N TYR A 160 10.13 2.99 -15.35
CA TYR A 160 10.09 4.12 -14.42
C TYR A 160 11.51 4.61 -14.08
N LEU A 161 12.44 3.66 -13.88
CA LEU A 161 13.85 3.96 -13.64
C LEU A 161 14.47 4.68 -14.85
N ILE A 162 14.32 4.14 -16.07
CA ILE A 162 14.86 4.74 -17.29
C ILE A 162 14.28 6.14 -17.51
N LEU A 163 12.96 6.31 -17.38
CA LEU A 163 12.31 7.61 -17.52
C LEU A 163 12.82 8.62 -16.49
N SER A 164 13.04 8.18 -15.25
CA SER A 164 13.59 9.05 -14.20
C SER A 164 15.02 9.49 -14.53
N ILE A 165 15.85 8.61 -15.10
CA ILE A 165 17.21 8.95 -15.52
C ILE A 165 17.19 9.92 -16.70
N ILE A 166 16.45 9.62 -17.77
CA ILE A 166 16.37 10.44 -18.98
C ILE A 166 15.85 11.85 -18.68
N THR A 167 14.88 11.96 -17.75
CA THR A 167 14.29 13.25 -17.38
C THR A 167 15.03 13.95 -16.24
N LEU A 168 16.24 13.50 -15.90
CA LEU A 168 17.06 14.06 -14.82
C LEU A 168 16.29 14.17 -13.48
N GLY A 169 15.45 13.17 -13.19
CA GLY A 169 14.68 13.07 -11.94
C GLY A 169 13.27 13.68 -12.00
N ILE A 170 12.90 14.43 -13.04
CA ILE A 170 11.55 15.03 -13.14
C ILE A 170 10.47 13.95 -13.11
N PHE A 171 10.65 12.84 -13.82
CA PHE A 171 9.73 11.71 -13.79
C PHE A 171 9.65 11.04 -12.41
N GLY A 172 10.68 11.17 -11.57
CA GLY A 172 10.69 10.70 -10.19
C GLY A 172 9.60 11.35 -9.33
N ILE A 173 9.20 12.59 -9.62
CA ILE A 173 8.08 13.30 -8.96
C ILE A 173 6.76 12.60 -9.29
N TYR A 174 6.55 12.26 -10.57
CA TYR A 174 5.37 11.47 -10.98
C TYR A 174 5.38 10.07 -10.34
N TRP A 175 6.54 9.42 -10.27
CA TRP A 175 6.66 8.13 -9.63
C TRP A 175 6.28 8.20 -8.14
N LEU A 176 6.78 9.20 -7.42
CA LEU A 176 6.40 9.45 -6.03
C LEU A 176 4.90 9.70 -5.88
N TYR A 177 4.30 10.51 -6.77
CA TYR A 177 2.85 10.71 -6.80
C TYR A 177 2.08 9.40 -6.92
N VAL A 178 2.51 8.49 -7.80
CA VAL A 178 1.90 7.16 -7.99
C VAL A 178 2.01 6.31 -6.72
N LEU A 179 3.18 6.31 -6.05
CA LEU A 179 3.40 5.57 -4.80
C LEU A 179 2.54 6.09 -3.63
N ILE A 180 2.02 7.30 -3.73
CA ILE A 180 1.08 7.86 -2.75
C ILE A 180 -0.36 7.62 -3.19
N LYS A 181 -0.68 7.86 -4.46
CA LYS A 181 -2.03 7.80 -5.00
C LYS A 181 -2.61 6.39 -4.96
N ASP A 182 -1.88 5.40 -5.49
CA ASP A 182 -2.39 4.04 -5.63
C ASP A 182 -2.77 3.42 -4.27
N PRO A 183 -1.91 3.47 -3.22
CA PRO A 183 -2.33 3.00 -1.91
C PRO A 183 -3.51 3.79 -1.31
N ASN A 184 -3.64 5.10 -1.58
CA ASN A 184 -4.77 5.87 -1.08
C ASN A 184 -6.10 5.42 -1.71
N GLU A 185 -6.10 5.10 -3.00
CA GLU A 185 -7.28 4.56 -3.68
C GLU A 185 -7.62 3.15 -3.18
N HIS A 186 -6.60 2.33 -2.98
CA HIS A 186 -6.72 1.00 -2.39
C HIS A 186 -7.33 1.06 -0.98
N PHE A 187 -6.84 1.92 -0.09
CA PHE A 187 -7.39 2.08 1.27
C PHE A 187 -8.83 2.59 1.29
N ARG A 188 -9.19 3.44 0.33
CA ARG A 188 -10.58 3.91 0.20
C ARG A 188 -11.52 2.77 -0.20
N HIS A 189 -11.06 1.89 -1.07
CA HIS A 189 -11.79 0.68 -1.43
C HIS A 189 -11.97 -0.26 -0.24
N HIS A 190 -10.91 -0.43 0.60
CA HIS A 190 -10.99 -1.22 1.82
C HIS A 190 -12.06 -0.72 2.79
N ALA A 191 -12.22 0.57 2.98
CA ALA A 191 -13.27 1.10 3.83
C ALA A 191 -14.67 0.64 3.39
N GLN A 192 -14.91 0.52 2.07
CA GLN A 192 -16.18 0.02 1.54
C GLN A 192 -16.33 -1.50 1.76
N ILE A 193 -15.23 -2.28 1.64
CA ILE A 193 -15.26 -3.71 1.95
C ILE A 193 -15.55 -3.94 3.43
N ASP A 194 -14.89 -3.20 4.32
CA ASP A 194 -15.07 -3.32 5.78
C ASP A 194 -16.53 -3.08 6.18
N GLU A 195 -17.19 -2.04 5.63
CA GLU A 195 -18.60 -1.74 5.88
C GLU A 195 -19.53 -2.87 5.39
N GLU A 196 -19.34 -3.34 4.14
CA GLU A 196 -20.18 -4.41 3.57
C GLU A 196 -19.96 -5.74 4.28
N LEU A 197 -18.71 -6.07 4.64
CA LEU A 197 -18.36 -7.27 5.38
C LEU A 197 -19.04 -7.28 6.74
N LEU A 198 -18.93 -6.19 7.52
CA LEU A 198 -19.52 -6.09 8.84
C LEU A 198 -21.04 -6.29 8.78
N ALA A 199 -21.71 -5.57 7.89
CA ALA A 199 -23.17 -5.69 7.69
C ALA A 199 -23.58 -7.11 7.27
N THR A 200 -22.75 -7.80 6.48
CA THR A 200 -23.04 -9.16 6.02
C THR A 200 -22.83 -10.18 7.12
N VAL A 201 -21.78 -10.04 7.94
CA VAL A 201 -21.50 -10.90 9.09
C VAL A 201 -22.62 -10.79 10.12
N GLU A 202 -23.08 -9.57 10.44
CA GLU A 202 -24.20 -9.34 11.36
C GLU A 202 -25.49 -10.01 10.87
N LYS A 203 -25.82 -9.90 9.57
CA LYS A 203 -26.97 -10.59 8.98
C LYS A 203 -26.83 -12.11 9.05
N ALA A 204 -25.64 -12.64 8.82
CA ALA A 204 -25.37 -14.06 8.83
C ALA A 204 -25.55 -14.67 10.24
N PHE A 205 -25.12 -13.96 11.29
CA PHE A 205 -25.35 -14.32 12.68
C PHE A 205 -26.82 -14.19 13.11
N ALA A 206 -27.52 -13.15 12.65
CA ALA A 206 -28.95 -12.96 12.99
C ALA A 206 -29.86 -14.02 12.36
N ALA A 207 -29.40 -14.68 11.29
CA ALA A 207 -30.10 -15.74 10.57
C ALA A 207 -29.66 -17.16 11.00
N SER A 208 -28.75 -17.30 11.96
CA SER A 208 -28.32 -18.57 12.56
C SER A 208 -29.22 -18.90 13.75
#